data_ae649e95d1d7277589ad33b8c01227df
#
_entry.id   ae649e95d1d7277589ad33b8c01227df
#
_cell.length_a   1.000
_cell.length_b   1.000
_cell.length_c   1.000
_cell.angle_alpha   90.00
_cell.angle_beta   90.00
_cell.angle_gamma   90.00
#
_symmetry.space_group_name_H-M   'P 1'
#
loop_
_entity.id
_entity.type
_entity.pdbx_description
1 polymer ?
#
loop_
_entity_poly.entity_id
_entity_poly.type
_entity_poly.pdbx_seq_one_letter_code
_entity_poly.pdbx_strand_id
1 'polypeptide(L)'
;MHKILGSWSGMRKDLEQEMLAESLRGRVRYNSTSFPGMDGCRLFEIYLDGALAKRFAWETVNSDFIRRGKKERTDPHGTMEYWAEFWPTLSRIPVQEREEHTDGEFCDALERYRNQPIADSLESENPLERMFAILDRRVGKRRIAAISNTVEQQPQWLKRFYRLRLEAEGIPVEKSTNR
;
A
#
# COMPACT_ATOMS: atom_id res chain seq x y z
N MET A 1 -5.38 -5.89 17.59
CA MET A 1 -4.31 -6.83 17.18
C MET A 1 -4.74 -7.41 15.84
N HIS A 2 -4.21 -6.85 14.75
CA HIS A 2 -4.55 -7.32 13.41
C HIS A 2 -3.90 -8.68 13.18
N LYS A 3 -4.73 -9.71 13.07
CA LYS A 3 -4.28 -11.09 12.91
C LYS A 3 -3.95 -11.30 11.44
N ILE A 4 -2.67 -11.30 11.11
CA ILE A 4 -2.24 -11.86 9.82
C ILE A 4 -2.68 -13.33 9.83
N LEU A 5 -3.60 -13.68 8.97
CA LEU A 5 -4.06 -15.06 8.80
C LEU A 5 -2.90 -15.88 8.23
N GLY A 6 -2.22 -16.64 9.08
CA GLY A 6 -1.10 -17.49 8.71
C GLY A 6 0.30 -16.90 9.02
N SER A 7 1.34 -17.53 8.49
CA SER A 7 2.71 -17.07 8.62
C SER A 7 3.03 -15.99 7.60
N TRP A 8 3.94 -15.05 7.95
CA TRP A 8 4.44 -14.06 6.99
C TRP A 8 5.06 -14.71 5.74
N SER A 9 5.79 -15.81 5.92
CA SER A 9 6.40 -16.53 4.82
C SER A 9 5.38 -17.08 3.81
N GLY A 10 4.25 -17.60 4.31
CA GLY A 10 3.13 -18.04 3.47
C GLY A 10 2.49 -16.87 2.74
N MET A 11 2.18 -15.78 3.46
CA MET A 11 1.59 -14.58 2.86
C MET A 11 2.50 -13.96 1.79
N ARG A 12 3.81 -13.86 2.04
CA ARG A 12 4.77 -13.37 1.07
C ARG A 12 4.82 -14.24 -0.17
N LYS A 13 4.81 -15.57 -0.01
CA LYS A 13 4.75 -16.50 -1.14
C LYS A 13 3.49 -16.28 -1.97
N ASP A 14 2.34 -16.14 -1.33
CA ASP A 14 1.08 -15.85 -2.02
C ASP A 14 1.18 -14.56 -2.84
N LEU A 15 1.65 -13.47 -2.21
CA LEU A 15 1.75 -12.16 -2.84
C LEU A 15 2.78 -12.10 -3.98
N GLU A 16 3.94 -12.77 -3.84
CA GLU A 16 5.04 -12.70 -4.81
C GLU A 16 4.95 -13.76 -5.91
N GLN A 17 4.21 -14.86 -5.71
CA GLN A 17 4.19 -16.00 -6.63
C GLN A 17 2.79 -16.35 -7.11
N GLU A 18 1.81 -16.49 -6.19
CA GLU A 18 0.49 -17.00 -6.52
C GLU A 18 -0.46 -15.92 -7.06
N MET A 19 -0.40 -14.74 -6.47
CA MET A 19 -1.30 -13.63 -6.82
C MET A 19 -0.66 -12.65 -7.80
N LEU A 20 0.67 -12.52 -7.80
CA LEU A 20 1.39 -11.59 -8.64
C LEU A 20 1.26 -11.92 -10.12
N ALA A 21 1.09 -10.89 -10.95
CA ALA A 21 1.12 -11.02 -12.39
C ALA A 21 2.48 -11.59 -12.85
N GLU A 22 2.45 -12.48 -13.84
CA GLU A 22 3.65 -13.16 -14.31
C GLU A 22 4.72 -12.19 -14.83
N SER A 23 4.29 -11.14 -15.51
CA SER A 23 5.15 -10.06 -16.01
C SER A 23 5.89 -9.27 -14.91
N LEU A 24 5.43 -9.37 -13.64
CA LEU A 24 6.02 -8.69 -12.49
C LEU A 24 6.88 -9.60 -11.61
N ARG A 25 6.97 -10.88 -11.92
CA ARG A 25 7.77 -11.82 -11.11
C ARG A 25 9.23 -11.37 -11.04
N GLY A 26 9.76 -11.34 -9.80
CA GLY A 26 11.11 -10.86 -9.53
C GLY A 26 11.26 -9.34 -9.47
N ARG A 27 10.29 -8.58 -9.99
CA ARG A 27 10.29 -7.11 -9.95
C ARG A 27 9.61 -6.54 -8.70
N VAL A 28 8.67 -7.27 -8.10
CA VAL A 28 7.96 -6.89 -6.89
C VAL A 28 8.37 -7.79 -5.74
N ARG A 29 8.74 -7.21 -4.62
CA ARG A 29 9.11 -7.92 -3.40
C ARG A 29 8.45 -7.30 -2.19
N TYR A 30 8.04 -8.16 -1.25
CA TYR A 30 7.46 -7.76 0.03
C TYR A 30 8.41 -8.12 1.17
N ASN A 31 8.58 -7.20 2.10
CA ASN A 31 9.35 -7.41 3.32
C ASN A 31 8.50 -7.10 4.56
N SER A 32 8.80 -7.76 5.66
CA SER A 32 8.22 -7.44 6.96
C SER A 32 9.25 -7.61 8.05
N THR A 33 9.33 -6.62 8.93
CA THR A 33 10.14 -6.65 10.13
C THR A 33 9.24 -6.50 11.34
N SER A 34 9.43 -7.32 12.37
CA SER A 34 8.79 -7.16 13.67
C SER A 34 9.76 -6.41 14.59
N PHE A 35 9.24 -5.46 15.37
CA PHE A 35 10.03 -4.75 16.38
C PHE A 35 9.91 -5.47 17.72
N PRO A 36 11.01 -6.04 18.28
CA PRO A 36 10.99 -6.62 19.60
C PRO A 36 10.63 -5.56 20.66
N GLY A 37 9.68 -5.88 21.53
CA GLY A 37 9.30 -5.00 22.65
C GLY A 37 8.19 -3.97 22.34
N MET A 38 7.69 -3.93 21.13
CA MET A 38 6.49 -3.17 20.77
C MET A 38 5.39 -4.15 20.39
N ASP A 39 4.37 -4.28 21.21
CA ASP A 39 3.28 -5.27 21.13
C ASP A 39 2.71 -5.48 19.72
N GLY A 40 3.41 -6.29 18.93
CA GLY A 40 2.96 -6.71 17.60
C GLY A 40 3.09 -5.67 16.49
N CYS A 41 3.72 -4.53 16.73
CA CYS A 41 4.01 -3.55 15.66
C CYS A 41 4.91 -4.19 14.62
N ARG A 42 4.48 -4.10 13.38
CA ARG A 42 5.23 -4.60 12.22
C ARG A 42 5.48 -3.46 11.26
N LEU A 43 6.56 -3.61 10.53
CA LEU A 43 6.85 -2.80 9.36
C LEU A 43 6.60 -3.68 8.14
N PHE A 44 5.81 -3.19 7.19
CA PHE A 44 5.74 -3.79 5.86
C PHE A 44 6.38 -2.85 4.85
N GLU A 45 7.09 -3.43 3.89
CA GLU A 45 7.74 -2.70 2.81
C GLU A 45 7.47 -3.40 1.49
N ILE A 46 7.28 -2.61 0.44
CA ILE A 46 7.17 -3.10 -0.93
C ILE A 46 8.30 -2.49 -1.74
N TYR A 47 9.03 -3.34 -2.42
CA TYR A 47 10.11 -2.97 -3.32
C TYR A 47 9.68 -3.22 -4.76
N LEU A 48 9.94 -2.25 -5.63
CA LEU A 48 9.76 -2.34 -7.06
C LEU A 48 11.13 -2.20 -7.74
N ASP A 49 11.51 -3.18 -8.54
CA ASP A 49 12.83 -3.26 -9.20
C ASP A 49 14.01 -3.04 -8.22
N GLY A 50 13.89 -3.57 -7.00
CA GLY A 50 14.90 -3.45 -5.94
C GLY A 50 14.88 -2.13 -5.17
N ALA A 51 14.11 -1.12 -5.58
CA ALA A 51 13.97 0.14 -4.88
C ALA A 51 12.75 0.14 -3.96
N LEU A 52 12.88 0.70 -2.76
CA LEU A 52 11.76 0.88 -1.83
C LEU A 52 10.69 1.78 -2.47
N ALA A 53 9.51 1.22 -2.67
CA ALA A 53 8.38 1.93 -3.25
C ALA A 53 7.39 2.43 -2.21
N LYS A 54 7.12 1.63 -1.17
CA LYS A 54 6.16 1.97 -0.13
C LYS A 54 6.52 1.30 1.19
N ARG A 55 6.35 2.04 2.28
CA ARG A 55 6.47 1.56 3.66
C ARG A 55 5.14 1.73 4.37
N PHE A 56 4.80 0.76 5.22
CA PHE A 56 3.60 0.76 6.04
C PHE A 56 4.02 0.62 7.50
N ALA A 57 3.96 1.71 8.23
CA ALA A 57 4.34 1.78 9.63
C ALA A 57 3.66 2.99 10.29
N TRP A 58 3.27 2.86 11.54
CA TRP A 58 2.68 3.98 12.28
C TRP A 58 3.67 5.16 12.44
N GLU A 59 4.97 4.90 12.48
CA GLU A 59 6.02 5.92 12.60
C GLU A 59 6.05 6.84 11.38
N THR A 60 5.88 6.29 10.18
CA THR A 60 5.85 7.10 8.95
C THR A 60 4.60 7.97 8.89
N VAL A 61 3.47 7.42 9.31
CA VAL A 61 2.21 8.18 9.42
C VAL A 61 2.33 9.29 10.45
N ASN A 62 2.90 8.99 11.63
CA ASN A 62 3.11 9.98 12.67
C ASN A 62 4.02 11.12 12.20
N SER A 63 5.11 10.79 11.53
CA SER A 63 6.04 11.78 10.96
C SER A 63 5.35 12.67 9.90
N ASP A 64 4.48 12.10 9.08
CA ASP A 64 3.70 12.85 8.12
C ASP A 64 2.69 13.80 8.78
N PHE A 65 2.01 13.35 9.83
CA PHE A 65 1.08 14.18 10.59
C PHE A 65 1.77 15.38 11.23
N ILE A 66 2.94 15.17 11.81
CA ILE A 66 3.76 16.25 12.40
C ILE A 66 4.18 17.24 11.31
N ARG A 67 4.72 16.75 10.20
CA ARG A 67 5.16 17.55 9.06
C ARG A 67 4.03 18.41 8.47
N ARG A 68 2.80 17.91 8.49
CA ARG A 68 1.60 18.62 8.02
C ARG A 68 0.93 19.48 9.09
N GLY A 69 1.51 19.59 10.29
CA GLY A 69 0.91 20.32 11.41
C GLY A 69 -0.41 19.74 11.91
N LYS A 70 -0.65 18.44 11.72
CA LYS A 70 -1.84 17.73 12.19
C LYS A 70 -1.67 17.17 13.59
N LYS A 71 -0.45 17.11 14.08
CA LYS A 71 -0.04 16.58 15.37
C LYS A 71 1.24 17.27 15.84
N GLU A 72 1.37 17.50 17.13
CA GLU A 72 2.51 18.19 17.72
C GLU A 72 3.53 17.24 18.36
N ARG A 73 3.07 16.18 19.00
CA ARG A 73 3.93 15.27 19.79
C ARG A 73 4.73 14.32 18.91
N THR A 74 6.03 14.31 19.13
CA THR A 74 6.99 13.46 18.40
C THR A 74 7.42 12.21 19.15
N ASP A 75 7.32 12.23 20.50
CA ASP A 75 7.83 11.16 21.37
C ASP A 75 6.81 10.03 21.52
N PRO A 76 7.08 8.82 20.98
CA PRO A 76 6.22 7.67 21.15
C PRO A 76 6.27 7.08 22.56
N HIS A 77 7.34 7.37 23.33
CA HIS A 77 7.48 6.95 24.72
C HIS A 77 6.74 7.88 25.69
N GLY A 78 6.30 9.00 25.20
CA GLY A 78 5.52 10.00 25.93
C GLY A 78 4.10 9.59 26.26
N THR A 79 3.83 8.24 26.29
CA THR A 79 2.66 7.75 26.99
C THR A 79 1.32 7.82 26.26
N MET A 80 0.25 7.68 27.07
CA MET A 80 -1.14 7.73 26.63
C MET A 80 -1.49 8.99 25.83
N GLU A 81 -0.87 10.12 26.13
CA GLU A 81 -1.12 11.40 25.44
C GLU A 81 -0.69 11.38 23.98
N TYR A 82 0.42 10.69 23.64
CA TYR A 82 0.85 10.49 22.27
C TYR A 82 -0.20 9.73 21.47
N TRP A 83 -0.68 8.63 21.99
CA TRP A 83 -1.70 7.80 21.34
C TRP A 83 -3.08 8.45 21.34
N ALA A 84 -3.41 9.20 22.38
CA ALA A 84 -4.64 9.98 22.47
C ALA A 84 -4.74 11.05 21.36
N GLU A 85 -3.62 11.53 20.88
CA GLU A 85 -3.56 12.45 19.74
C GLU A 85 -3.50 11.71 18.39
N PHE A 86 -2.72 10.63 18.31
CA PHE A 86 -2.48 9.88 17.07
C PHE A 86 -3.75 9.23 16.50
N TRP A 87 -4.46 8.44 17.30
CA TRP A 87 -5.62 7.69 16.82
C TRP A 87 -6.78 8.56 16.32
N PRO A 88 -7.19 9.61 17.04
CA PRO A 88 -8.20 10.52 16.53
C PRO A 88 -7.77 11.27 15.26
N THR A 89 -6.48 11.60 15.13
CA THR A 89 -5.95 12.22 13.92
C THR A 89 -6.00 11.25 12.74
N LEU A 90 -5.59 10.00 12.93
CA LEU A 90 -5.67 8.96 11.92
C LEU A 90 -7.10 8.74 11.44
N SER A 91 -8.07 8.67 12.38
CA SER A 91 -9.48 8.44 12.07
C SER A 91 -10.15 9.58 11.32
N ARG A 92 -9.66 10.82 11.50
CA ARG A 92 -10.23 12.02 10.85
C ARG A 92 -9.78 12.21 9.42
N ILE A 93 -8.63 11.67 9.05
CA ILE A 93 -8.06 11.83 7.70
C ILE A 93 -8.33 10.55 6.92
N PRO A 94 -9.21 10.57 5.90
CA PRO A 94 -9.51 9.40 5.09
C PRO A 94 -8.27 8.78 4.47
N VAL A 95 -8.26 7.44 4.33
CA VAL A 95 -7.13 6.68 3.80
C VAL A 95 -6.70 7.15 2.41
N GLN A 96 -7.66 7.56 1.57
CA GLN A 96 -7.41 8.04 0.22
C GLN A 96 -6.74 9.43 0.16
N GLU A 97 -6.79 10.20 1.25
CA GLU A 97 -6.18 11.52 1.34
C GLU A 97 -4.77 11.50 1.94
N ARG A 98 -4.29 10.31 2.32
CA ARG A 98 -3.00 10.13 2.98
C ARG A 98 -1.95 9.56 2.05
N GLU A 99 -0.74 10.06 2.18
CA GLU A 99 0.44 9.51 1.51
C GLU A 99 1.07 8.37 2.32
N GLU A 100 0.91 8.37 3.64
CA GLU A 100 1.47 7.37 4.55
C GLU A 100 0.37 6.55 5.23
N HIS A 101 0.66 5.26 5.43
CA HIS A 101 -0.31 4.28 5.92
C HIS A 101 0.34 3.37 6.97
N THR A 102 -0.47 2.90 7.92
CA THR A 102 -0.02 2.01 8.98
C THR A 102 0.09 0.55 8.51
N ASP A 103 0.80 -0.26 9.28
CA ASP A 103 0.84 -1.72 9.13
C ASP A 103 -0.54 -2.36 9.31
N GLY A 104 -1.37 -1.83 10.22
CA GLY A 104 -2.76 -2.27 10.38
C GLY A 104 -3.59 -2.05 9.13
N GLU A 105 -3.49 -0.87 8.49
CA GLU A 105 -4.19 -0.57 7.25
C GLU A 105 -3.74 -1.44 6.08
N PHE A 106 -2.46 -1.80 6.03
CA PHE A 106 -1.95 -2.78 5.08
C PHE A 106 -2.63 -4.14 5.26
N CYS A 107 -2.73 -4.63 6.49
CA CYS A 107 -3.37 -5.91 6.81
C CYS A 107 -4.86 -5.89 6.47
N ASP A 108 -5.57 -4.84 6.84
CA ASP A 108 -7.01 -4.70 6.59
C ASP A 108 -7.31 -4.63 5.08
N ALA A 109 -6.52 -3.88 4.34
CA ALA A 109 -6.66 -3.79 2.89
C ALA A 109 -6.34 -5.12 2.20
N LEU A 110 -5.30 -5.83 2.66
CA LEU A 110 -4.95 -7.15 2.15
C LEU A 110 -6.06 -8.18 2.42
N GLU A 111 -6.66 -8.15 3.60
CA GLU A 111 -7.78 -9.04 3.95
C GLU A 111 -8.98 -8.77 3.04
N ARG A 112 -9.39 -7.51 2.85
CA ARG A 112 -10.50 -7.15 1.95
C ARG A 112 -10.20 -7.56 0.52
N TYR A 113 -9.01 -7.22 0.00
CA TYR A 113 -8.60 -7.59 -1.35
C TYR A 113 -8.66 -9.11 -1.61
N ARG A 114 -8.30 -9.93 -0.61
CA ARG A 114 -8.35 -11.40 -0.74
C ARG A 114 -9.76 -11.96 -0.73
N ASN A 115 -10.71 -11.29 -0.09
CA ASN A 115 -12.05 -11.76 0.15
C ASN A 115 -13.13 -11.14 -0.77
N GLN A 116 -12.75 -10.25 -1.67
CA GLN A 116 -13.67 -9.60 -2.61
C GLN A 116 -13.30 -9.85 -4.07
N PRO A 117 -14.22 -9.64 -5.02
CA PRO A 117 -13.94 -9.72 -6.44
C PRO A 117 -12.81 -8.76 -6.83
N ILE A 118 -11.92 -9.19 -7.74
CA ILE A 118 -10.79 -8.35 -8.18
C ILE A 118 -11.25 -7.05 -8.85
N ALA A 119 -12.43 -7.03 -9.45
CA ALA A 119 -13.02 -5.83 -10.03
C ALA A 119 -13.27 -4.77 -8.96
N ASP A 120 -13.85 -5.17 -7.84
CA ASP A 120 -14.18 -4.29 -6.72
C ASP A 120 -12.91 -3.73 -6.08
N SER A 121 -11.87 -4.56 -5.95
CA SER A 121 -10.56 -4.09 -5.46
C SER A 121 -9.90 -3.08 -6.40
N LEU A 122 -10.06 -3.26 -7.71
CA LEU A 122 -9.46 -2.35 -8.71
C LEU A 122 -10.17 -1.00 -8.75
N GLU A 123 -11.46 -0.96 -8.42
CA GLU A 123 -12.31 0.24 -8.39
C GLU A 123 -12.51 0.78 -6.97
N SER A 124 -11.89 0.16 -5.96
CA SER A 124 -12.03 0.55 -4.56
C SER A 124 -11.59 2.00 -4.33
N GLU A 125 -12.30 2.72 -3.47
CA GLU A 125 -11.87 4.04 -2.97
C GLU A 125 -10.57 3.93 -2.15
N ASN A 126 -10.31 2.77 -1.53
CA ASN A 126 -9.09 2.52 -0.78
C ASN A 126 -7.90 2.29 -1.73
N PRO A 127 -6.90 3.19 -1.77
CA PRO A 127 -5.75 3.05 -2.66
C PRO A 127 -4.87 1.84 -2.36
N LEU A 128 -4.93 1.28 -1.14
CA LEU A 128 -4.19 0.07 -0.78
C LEU A 128 -4.79 -1.17 -1.46
N GLU A 129 -6.10 -1.24 -1.56
CA GLU A 129 -6.77 -2.33 -2.28
C GLU A 129 -6.47 -2.25 -3.79
N ARG A 130 -6.52 -1.04 -4.37
CA ARG A 130 -6.10 -0.82 -5.76
C ARG A 130 -4.64 -1.20 -6.00
N MET A 131 -3.74 -0.94 -5.03
CA MET A 131 -2.34 -1.34 -5.11
C MET A 131 -2.18 -2.86 -5.25
N PHE A 132 -2.87 -3.64 -4.43
CA PHE A 132 -2.85 -5.10 -4.58
C PHE A 132 -3.45 -5.54 -5.91
N ALA A 133 -4.58 -4.94 -6.29
CA ALA A 133 -5.30 -5.32 -7.50
C ALA A 133 -4.51 -5.05 -8.78
N ILE A 134 -3.81 -3.90 -8.89
CA ILE A 134 -3.02 -3.57 -10.09
C ILE A 134 -1.86 -4.54 -10.30
N LEU A 135 -1.35 -5.16 -9.23
CA LEU A 135 -0.28 -6.14 -9.29
C LEU A 135 -0.77 -7.57 -9.57
N ASP A 136 -2.07 -7.82 -9.44
CA ASP A 136 -2.66 -9.15 -9.49
C ASP A 136 -2.69 -9.74 -10.92
N ARG A 137 -2.37 -11.04 -11.03
CA ARG A 137 -2.45 -11.80 -12.28
C ARG A 137 -3.87 -11.92 -12.86
N ARG A 138 -4.90 -11.81 -12.03
CA ARG A 138 -6.31 -11.84 -12.46
C ARG A 138 -6.71 -10.60 -13.26
N VAL A 139 -5.94 -9.52 -13.16
CA VAL A 139 -6.14 -8.33 -13.98
C VAL A 139 -5.35 -8.48 -15.28
N GLY A 140 -6.03 -8.94 -16.33
CA GLY A 140 -5.41 -9.18 -17.64
C GLY A 140 -5.02 -7.89 -18.37
N LYS A 141 -4.11 -8.03 -19.33
CA LYS A 141 -3.54 -6.94 -20.15
C LYS A 141 -4.60 -5.98 -20.73
N ARG A 142 -5.72 -6.51 -21.21
CA ARG A 142 -6.81 -5.69 -21.78
C ARG A 142 -7.39 -4.72 -20.74
N ARG A 143 -7.58 -5.16 -19.50
CA ARG A 143 -8.10 -4.33 -18.41
C ARG A 143 -7.05 -3.32 -17.95
N ILE A 144 -5.78 -3.73 -17.90
CA ILE A 144 -4.66 -2.82 -17.60
C ILE A 144 -4.59 -1.69 -18.65
N ALA A 145 -4.76 -2.00 -19.92
CA ALA A 145 -4.80 -0.98 -20.97
C ALA A 145 -5.98 -0.01 -20.80
N ALA A 146 -7.15 -0.52 -20.43
CA ALA A 146 -8.34 0.32 -20.22
C ALA A 146 -8.19 1.35 -19.08
N ILE A 147 -7.37 1.05 -18.05
CA ILE A 147 -7.14 1.95 -16.92
C ILE A 147 -5.86 2.78 -17.04
N SER A 148 -5.14 2.69 -18.15
CA SER A 148 -3.88 3.43 -18.35
C SER A 148 -4.03 4.95 -18.25
N ASN A 149 -5.19 5.49 -18.65
CA ASN A 149 -5.53 6.91 -18.55
C ASN A 149 -5.83 7.39 -17.11
N THR A 150 -6.02 6.48 -16.16
CA THR A 150 -6.31 6.82 -14.75
C THR A 150 -5.05 6.96 -13.90
N VAL A 151 -3.87 6.68 -14.44
CA VAL A 151 -2.59 6.70 -13.70
C VAL A 151 -2.35 8.04 -13.03
N GLU A 152 -2.56 9.13 -13.75
CA GLU A 152 -2.29 10.48 -13.24
C GLU A 152 -3.30 10.94 -12.17
N GLN A 153 -4.43 10.26 -12.06
CA GLN A 153 -5.44 10.49 -11.02
C GLN A 153 -5.12 9.75 -9.71
N GLN A 154 -4.18 8.80 -9.74
CA GLN A 154 -3.80 8.04 -8.55
C GLN A 154 -2.97 8.88 -7.57
N PRO A 155 -2.99 8.58 -6.25
CA PRO A 155 -2.05 9.14 -5.29
C PRO A 155 -0.60 8.97 -5.78
N GLN A 156 0.26 9.94 -5.47
CA GLN A 156 1.63 10.00 -6.02
C GLN A 156 2.43 8.72 -5.77
N TRP A 157 2.31 8.14 -4.58
CA TRP A 157 2.97 6.88 -4.25
C TRP A 157 2.45 5.70 -5.07
N LEU A 158 1.14 5.67 -5.38
CA LEU A 158 0.50 4.55 -6.11
C LEU A 158 0.80 4.58 -7.60
N LYS A 159 1.05 5.74 -8.19
CA LYS A 159 1.43 5.88 -9.63
C LYS A 159 2.60 4.98 -10.03
N ARG A 160 3.56 4.76 -9.13
CA ARG A 160 4.72 3.90 -9.40
C ARG A 160 4.31 2.44 -9.67
N PHE A 161 3.32 1.93 -8.95
CA PHE A 161 2.78 0.58 -9.12
C PHE A 161 2.05 0.43 -10.46
N TYR A 162 1.23 1.42 -10.82
CA TYR A 162 0.55 1.45 -12.11
C TYR A 162 1.54 1.51 -13.28
N ARG A 163 2.52 2.39 -13.20
CA ARG A 163 3.55 2.53 -14.25
C ARG A 163 4.36 1.27 -14.42
N LEU A 164 4.78 0.63 -13.33
CA LEU A 164 5.48 -0.65 -13.38
C LEU A 164 4.65 -1.72 -14.09
N ARG A 165 3.35 -1.82 -13.75
CA ARG A 165 2.46 -2.79 -14.40
C ARG A 165 2.28 -2.52 -15.88
N LEU A 166 2.03 -1.28 -16.26
CA LEU A 166 1.88 -0.89 -17.67
C LEU A 166 3.14 -1.19 -18.47
N GLU A 167 4.31 -0.82 -17.94
CA GLU A 167 5.60 -1.12 -18.55
C GLU A 167 5.80 -2.62 -18.75
N ALA A 168 5.55 -3.42 -17.69
CA ALA A 168 5.70 -4.88 -17.74
C ALA A 168 4.78 -5.55 -18.77
N GLU A 169 3.62 -4.94 -19.08
CA GLU A 169 2.70 -5.41 -20.12
C GLU A 169 2.99 -4.81 -21.51
N GLY A 170 3.99 -3.93 -21.62
CA GLY A 170 4.32 -3.23 -22.87
C GLY A 170 3.23 -2.25 -23.31
N ILE A 171 2.54 -1.63 -22.34
CA ILE A 171 1.49 -0.64 -22.59
C ILE A 171 2.08 0.75 -22.33
N PRO A 172 2.05 1.66 -23.33
CA PRO A 172 2.56 3.01 -23.15
C PRO A 172 1.74 3.76 -22.09
N VAL A 173 2.43 4.47 -21.20
CA VAL A 173 1.80 5.44 -20.31
C VAL A 173 1.58 6.71 -21.11
N GLU A 174 0.33 7.10 -21.33
CA GLU A 174 0.03 8.39 -21.96
C GLU A 174 0.57 9.49 -21.04
N LYS A 175 1.56 10.24 -21.53
CA LYS A 175 1.99 11.47 -20.84
C LYS A 175 0.83 12.45 -20.94
N SER A 176 0.30 12.87 -19.80
CA SER A 176 -0.67 13.96 -19.76
C SER A 176 -0.04 15.17 -20.46
N THR A 177 -0.48 15.44 -21.67
CA THR A 177 -0.08 16.65 -22.39
C THR A 177 -0.85 17.79 -21.70
N ASN A 178 -0.18 18.45 -20.75
CA ASN A 178 -0.68 19.71 -20.24
C ASN A 178 -0.83 20.67 -21.41
N ARG A 179 -2.07 20.96 -21.76
CA ARG A 179 -2.46 22.15 -22.54
C ARG A 179 -2.78 23.29 -21.61
#